data_617ba0d3d46db8ab9a9d487b7c0a2cb0
#
_entry.id   617ba0d3d46db8ab9a9d487b7c0a2cb0
#
_cell.length_a   1.000
_cell.length_b   1.000
_cell.length_c   1.000
_cell.angle_alpha   90.00
_cell.angle_beta   90.00
_cell.angle_gamma   90.00
#
_symmetry.space_group_name_H-M   'P 1'
#
loop_
_entity.id
_entity.type
_entity.pdbx_description
1 polymer ?
#
loop_
_entity_poly.entity_id
_entity_poly.type
_entity_poly.pdbx_seq_one_letter_code
_entity_poly.pdbx_strand_id
1 'polypeptide(L)'
;MASVSVVAKIVEDNTGVASELPLLITEEGELSPLTDYLLYLHANGRSKSTLEKTVRAVAMLLDYMEANADAFTDPEKLFQAFVRRLYSGTASEAGLDPSGLYWVPASEATVRERIIALTGFTEWLADKQGTKPLNPLRKATPHEERLNYAAWFRRNQNDFLGHIKDKSISTTVKRARSIKGRTPLAKTEDDAISFPNAKFEAFFTQGIGGAKDPRVALRDKLILLLMHGAGLRISEAMLLWVTDVFENPADPSQALVRIYSEREGVATEGWKSRKGERTRKVYMKEKYGRIPRCEMKGTQYLGWKAKLVDDKDGYLIAQWFPVDFGRVFMALWKTHLKYRATADAHHPYAFISFDSKAFGNPYTINAFNQNYAAGLRRIGLEPNKAEGLDPHGHRHNYGRRLTQAGIDPLIRKKCLHHKSLESQTVYTLPGNQDVSNMLSAASEQLARPDAKIMVTDWKALVEHGFEDIDPQGFYTGKRPRLEGA
;
A
#
# COMPACT_ATOMS: atom_id res chain seq x y z
N MET A 1 -17.56 6.48 -28.88
CA MET A 1 -16.63 7.65 -28.78
C MET A 1 -15.26 7.14 -28.38
N ALA A 2 -14.30 7.22 -29.25
CA ALA A 2 -12.93 6.92 -28.85
C ALA A 2 -12.49 8.01 -27.85
N SER A 3 -12.34 7.66 -26.59
CA SER A 3 -11.86 8.59 -25.57
C SER A 3 -10.36 8.39 -25.33
N VAL A 4 -9.60 9.49 -25.20
CA VAL A 4 -8.15 9.46 -24.98
C VAL A 4 -7.84 10.24 -23.71
N SER A 5 -7.12 9.59 -22.79
CA SER A 5 -6.58 10.27 -21.60
C SER A 5 -5.23 10.91 -21.91
N VAL A 6 -5.11 12.20 -21.73
CA VAL A 6 -3.88 12.97 -21.91
C VAL A 6 -3.53 13.69 -20.61
N VAL A 7 -2.24 13.92 -20.36
CA VAL A 7 -1.80 14.75 -19.25
C VAL A 7 -1.60 16.18 -19.77
N ALA A 8 -2.39 17.13 -19.27
CA ALA A 8 -2.32 18.52 -19.64
C ALA A 8 -1.89 19.41 -18.46
N LYS A 9 -1.34 20.57 -18.79
CA LYS A 9 -1.04 21.65 -17.85
C LYS A 9 -2.18 22.66 -17.88
N ILE A 10 -2.87 22.79 -16.76
CA ILE A 10 -3.96 23.76 -16.59
C ILE A 10 -3.45 24.92 -15.75
N VAL A 11 -3.65 26.13 -16.22
CA VAL A 11 -3.39 27.37 -15.49
C VAL A 11 -4.75 27.95 -15.11
N GLU A 12 -5.02 27.99 -13.81
CA GLU A 12 -6.34 28.42 -13.28
C GLU A 12 -6.39 29.93 -12.96
N ASP A 13 -5.22 30.55 -12.82
CA ASP A 13 -5.09 31.93 -12.38
C ASP A 13 -3.94 32.67 -13.07
N ASN A 14 -3.79 33.97 -12.77
CA ASN A 14 -2.76 34.82 -13.35
C ASN A 14 -1.36 34.64 -12.74
N THR A 15 -1.16 33.66 -11.85
CA THR A 15 0.17 33.43 -11.26
C THR A 15 1.11 32.68 -12.21
N GLY A 16 0.58 32.11 -13.28
CA GLY A 16 1.33 31.29 -14.24
C GLY A 16 1.71 29.89 -13.68
N VAL A 17 1.22 29.53 -12.51
CA VAL A 17 1.44 28.20 -11.92
C VAL A 17 0.47 27.20 -12.54
N ALA A 18 1.01 26.22 -13.30
CA ALA A 18 0.21 25.20 -13.95
C ALA A 18 0.03 23.97 -13.05
N SER A 19 -1.21 23.46 -12.97
CA SER A 19 -1.53 22.14 -12.42
C SER A 19 -1.52 21.11 -13.54
N GLU A 20 -0.81 19.98 -13.36
CA GLU A 20 -0.89 18.85 -14.30
C GLU A 20 -1.99 17.91 -13.88
N LEU A 21 -2.99 17.74 -14.75
CA LEU A 21 -4.12 16.86 -14.54
C LEU A 21 -4.27 15.90 -15.70
N PRO A 22 -4.73 14.66 -15.45
CA PRO A 22 -5.17 13.77 -16.50
C PRO A 22 -6.51 14.30 -17.04
N LEU A 23 -6.57 14.64 -18.31
CA LEU A 23 -7.81 15.03 -18.99
C LEU A 23 -8.36 13.86 -19.80
N LEU A 24 -9.65 13.83 -19.99
CA LEU A 24 -10.33 12.93 -20.91
C LEU A 24 -10.84 13.74 -22.11
N ILE A 25 -10.33 13.39 -23.28
CA ILE A 25 -10.72 14.00 -24.54
C ILE A 25 -11.58 12.99 -25.30
N THR A 26 -12.76 13.40 -25.72
CA THR A 26 -13.69 12.67 -26.58
C THR A 26 -13.68 13.27 -27.98
N GLU A 27 -14.43 12.70 -28.91
CA GLU A 27 -14.61 13.27 -30.25
C GLU A 27 -15.26 14.68 -30.23
N GLU A 28 -16.03 14.98 -29.18
CA GLU A 28 -16.66 16.28 -28.97
C GLU A 28 -15.72 17.29 -28.30
N GLY A 29 -14.50 16.87 -27.95
CA GLY A 29 -13.50 17.67 -27.25
C GLY A 29 -13.29 17.24 -25.81
N GLU A 30 -12.81 18.17 -24.97
CA GLU A 30 -12.54 17.93 -23.58
C GLU A 30 -13.84 17.72 -22.78
N LEU A 31 -13.86 16.70 -21.92
CA LEU A 31 -14.97 16.44 -20.99
C LEU A 31 -14.89 17.42 -19.80
N SER A 32 -15.31 18.68 -20.02
CA SER A 32 -15.18 19.77 -19.03
C SER A 32 -15.75 19.43 -17.64
N PRO A 33 -16.93 18.75 -17.49
CA PRO A 33 -17.42 18.40 -16.15
C PRO A 33 -16.46 17.49 -15.37
N LEU A 34 -15.73 16.61 -16.07
CA LEU A 34 -14.73 15.76 -15.42
C LEU A 34 -13.49 16.59 -15.02
N THR A 35 -13.04 17.49 -15.87
CA THR A 35 -11.93 18.40 -15.58
C THR A 35 -12.20 19.24 -14.33
N ASP A 36 -13.39 19.83 -14.23
CA ASP A 36 -13.80 20.59 -13.04
C ASP A 36 -13.80 19.73 -11.77
N TYR A 37 -14.26 18.48 -11.88
CA TYR A 37 -14.21 17.55 -10.76
C TYR A 37 -12.77 17.18 -10.36
N LEU A 38 -11.89 17.00 -11.34
CA LEU A 38 -10.47 16.71 -11.08
C LEU A 38 -9.75 17.89 -10.43
N LEU A 39 -10.07 19.13 -10.83
CA LEU A 39 -9.58 20.35 -10.17
C LEU A 39 -10.07 20.40 -8.71
N TYR A 40 -11.37 20.12 -8.48
CA TYR A 40 -11.93 20.04 -7.14
C TYR A 40 -11.21 18.96 -6.29
N LEU A 41 -10.96 17.78 -6.83
CA LEU A 41 -10.23 16.71 -6.14
C LEU A 41 -8.77 17.12 -5.85
N HIS A 42 -8.12 17.77 -6.80
CA HIS A 42 -6.76 18.27 -6.67
C HIS A 42 -6.64 19.33 -5.58
N ALA A 43 -7.55 20.31 -5.55
CA ALA A 43 -7.63 21.33 -4.50
C ALA A 43 -7.84 20.72 -3.10
N ASN A 44 -8.59 19.59 -3.01
CA ASN A 44 -8.76 18.81 -1.78
C ASN A 44 -7.61 17.85 -1.46
N GLY A 45 -6.46 17.97 -2.12
CA GLY A 45 -5.25 17.20 -1.83
C GLY A 45 -5.32 15.72 -2.22
N ARG A 46 -6.19 15.33 -3.15
CA ARG A 46 -6.25 13.95 -3.64
C ARG A 46 -5.01 13.62 -4.48
N SER A 47 -4.55 12.38 -4.37
CA SER A 47 -3.33 11.96 -5.06
C SER A 47 -3.52 11.87 -6.58
N LYS A 48 -2.45 12.06 -7.35
CA LYS A 48 -2.43 11.88 -8.81
C LYS A 48 -3.01 10.52 -9.23
N SER A 49 -2.65 9.44 -8.54
CA SER A 49 -3.20 8.11 -8.80
C SER A 49 -4.72 8.04 -8.62
N THR A 50 -5.30 8.81 -7.70
CA THR A 50 -6.75 8.90 -7.53
C THR A 50 -7.39 9.59 -8.74
N LEU A 51 -6.78 10.67 -9.23
CA LEU A 51 -7.26 11.39 -10.41
C LEU A 51 -7.21 10.49 -11.66
N GLU A 52 -6.10 9.81 -11.90
CA GLU A 52 -5.93 8.87 -13.03
C GLU A 52 -6.93 7.70 -12.98
N LYS A 53 -7.18 7.14 -11.78
CA LYS A 53 -8.20 6.09 -11.59
C LYS A 53 -9.61 6.61 -11.89
N THR A 54 -9.92 7.85 -11.50
CA THR A 54 -11.21 8.48 -11.78
C THR A 54 -11.40 8.66 -13.28
N VAL A 55 -10.42 9.21 -13.99
CA VAL A 55 -10.46 9.37 -15.45
C VAL A 55 -10.67 8.03 -16.14
N ARG A 56 -9.91 7.00 -15.76
CA ARG A 56 -10.06 5.65 -16.34
C ARG A 56 -11.46 5.06 -16.10
N ALA A 57 -12.01 5.26 -14.90
CA ALA A 57 -13.34 4.76 -14.57
C ALA A 57 -14.42 5.47 -15.41
N VAL A 58 -14.31 6.79 -15.60
CA VAL A 58 -15.22 7.57 -16.44
C VAL A 58 -15.09 7.20 -17.90
N ALA A 59 -13.86 7.05 -18.44
CA ALA A 59 -13.64 6.58 -19.82
C ALA A 59 -14.34 5.25 -20.06
N MET A 60 -14.15 4.25 -19.18
CA MET A 60 -14.83 2.96 -19.29
C MET A 60 -16.36 3.05 -19.25
N LEU A 61 -16.90 3.97 -18.43
CA LEU A 61 -18.34 4.19 -18.38
C LEU A 61 -18.85 4.77 -19.72
N LEU A 62 -18.13 5.74 -20.29
CA LEU A 62 -18.49 6.33 -21.60
C LEU A 62 -18.44 5.29 -22.72
N ASP A 63 -17.37 4.49 -22.77
CA ASP A 63 -17.25 3.39 -23.76
C ASP A 63 -18.43 2.41 -23.64
N TYR A 64 -18.84 2.09 -22.38
CA TYR A 64 -19.98 1.22 -22.14
C TYR A 64 -21.31 1.87 -22.56
N MET A 65 -21.49 3.16 -22.27
CA MET A 65 -22.69 3.91 -22.65
C MET A 65 -22.85 3.96 -24.17
N GLU A 66 -21.76 4.23 -24.88
CA GLU A 66 -21.76 4.25 -26.35
C GLU A 66 -22.11 2.89 -26.94
N ALA A 67 -21.42 1.84 -26.52
CA ALA A 67 -21.65 0.48 -27.00
C ALA A 67 -23.08 -0.04 -26.69
N ASN A 68 -23.83 0.63 -25.83
CA ASN A 68 -25.18 0.23 -25.38
C ASN A 68 -26.19 1.40 -25.45
N ALA A 69 -25.99 2.36 -26.35
CA ALA A 69 -26.78 3.59 -26.42
C ALA A 69 -28.29 3.35 -26.47
N ASP A 70 -28.74 2.35 -27.23
CA ASP A 70 -30.17 2.02 -27.43
C ASP A 70 -30.71 0.98 -26.43
N ALA A 71 -29.86 0.44 -25.56
CA ALA A 71 -30.24 -0.67 -24.69
C ALA A 71 -30.86 -0.22 -23.33
N PHE A 72 -30.63 1.03 -22.93
CA PHE A 72 -31.05 1.52 -21.63
C PHE A 72 -31.67 2.90 -21.69
N THR A 73 -32.88 3.02 -21.16
CA THR A 73 -33.58 4.30 -20.94
C THR A 73 -33.39 4.81 -19.52
N ASP A 74 -33.03 3.94 -18.58
CA ASP A 74 -32.87 4.23 -17.17
C ASP A 74 -31.36 4.23 -16.79
N PRO A 75 -30.80 5.38 -16.35
CA PRO A 75 -29.40 5.50 -15.97
C PRO A 75 -28.98 4.56 -14.81
N GLU A 76 -29.88 4.27 -13.87
CA GLU A 76 -29.57 3.34 -12.77
C GLU A 76 -29.41 1.90 -13.30
N LYS A 77 -30.28 1.47 -14.22
CA LYS A 77 -30.20 0.15 -14.86
C LYS A 77 -28.93 0.02 -15.72
N LEU A 78 -28.59 1.07 -16.46
CA LEU A 78 -27.33 1.15 -17.21
C LEU A 78 -26.15 0.96 -16.27
N PHE A 79 -26.08 1.70 -15.18
CA PHE A 79 -24.99 1.59 -14.23
C PHE A 79 -24.91 0.21 -13.55
N GLN A 80 -26.07 -0.40 -13.24
CA GLN A 80 -26.14 -1.78 -12.74
C GLN A 80 -25.57 -2.79 -13.74
N ALA A 81 -25.92 -2.65 -15.01
CA ALA A 81 -25.44 -3.51 -16.08
C ALA A 81 -23.94 -3.31 -16.30
N PHE A 82 -23.45 -2.08 -16.33
CA PHE A 82 -22.03 -1.73 -16.39
C PHE A 82 -21.23 -2.43 -15.28
N VAL A 83 -21.68 -2.31 -14.02
CA VAL A 83 -20.98 -2.94 -12.89
C VAL A 83 -20.98 -4.47 -13.01
N ARG A 84 -22.06 -5.09 -13.51
CA ARG A 84 -22.07 -6.53 -13.77
C ARG A 84 -21.00 -6.91 -14.80
N ARG A 85 -20.84 -6.14 -15.89
CA ARG A 85 -19.83 -6.40 -16.92
C ARG A 85 -18.40 -6.18 -16.43
N LEU A 86 -18.18 -5.29 -15.49
CA LEU A 86 -16.87 -5.19 -14.83
C LEU A 86 -16.47 -6.48 -14.11
N TYR A 87 -17.44 -7.22 -13.55
CA TYR A 87 -17.17 -8.51 -12.88
C TYR A 87 -17.08 -9.69 -13.85
N SER A 88 -17.96 -9.74 -14.85
CA SER A 88 -18.06 -10.89 -15.76
C SER A 88 -17.20 -10.77 -17.01
N GLY A 89 -16.72 -9.58 -17.33
CA GLY A 89 -16.27 -9.26 -18.69
C GLY A 89 -17.44 -9.08 -19.65
N THR A 90 -17.14 -8.76 -20.90
CA THR A 90 -18.12 -8.51 -21.97
C THR A 90 -18.13 -9.61 -23.04
N ALA A 91 -17.06 -10.40 -23.16
CA ALA A 91 -17.01 -11.52 -24.10
C ALA A 91 -17.90 -12.70 -23.63
N SER A 92 -18.59 -13.33 -24.58
CA SER A 92 -19.36 -14.55 -24.37
C SER A 92 -18.45 -15.78 -24.17
N GLU A 93 -19.02 -16.93 -23.82
CA GLU A 93 -18.28 -18.21 -23.73
C GLU A 93 -17.65 -18.61 -25.07
N ALA A 94 -18.21 -18.19 -26.19
CA ALA A 94 -17.64 -18.38 -27.52
C ALA A 94 -16.56 -17.37 -27.90
N GLY A 95 -16.17 -16.47 -26.97
CA GLY A 95 -15.17 -15.43 -27.20
C GLY A 95 -15.66 -14.24 -28.04
N LEU A 96 -16.96 -14.16 -28.33
CA LEU A 96 -17.56 -13.07 -29.10
C LEU A 96 -18.09 -11.99 -28.18
N ASP A 97 -17.87 -10.73 -28.54
CA ASP A 97 -18.41 -9.56 -27.87
C ASP A 97 -19.07 -8.62 -28.89
N PRO A 98 -20.40 -8.66 -29.03
CA PRO A 98 -21.13 -7.76 -29.94
C PRO A 98 -20.96 -6.27 -29.61
N SER A 99 -20.63 -5.93 -28.35
CA SER A 99 -20.38 -4.53 -27.96
C SER A 99 -19.02 -4.01 -28.42
N GLY A 100 -18.10 -4.89 -28.85
CA GLY A 100 -16.73 -4.53 -29.26
C GLY A 100 -15.80 -4.12 -28.13
N LEU A 101 -16.23 -4.19 -26.85
CA LEU A 101 -15.45 -3.74 -25.70
C LEU A 101 -14.36 -4.73 -25.28
N TYR A 102 -14.61 -6.02 -25.43
CA TYR A 102 -13.69 -7.14 -25.09
C TYR A 102 -13.07 -7.01 -23.69
N TRP A 103 -13.86 -6.57 -22.72
CA TRP A 103 -13.37 -6.45 -21.35
C TRP A 103 -13.20 -7.82 -20.72
N VAL A 104 -12.06 -7.98 -20.03
CA VAL A 104 -11.82 -9.13 -19.17
C VAL A 104 -12.39 -8.89 -17.78
N PRO A 105 -12.79 -9.96 -17.05
CA PRO A 105 -13.24 -9.86 -15.66
C PRO A 105 -12.21 -9.15 -14.77
N ALA A 106 -12.65 -8.17 -13.99
CA ALA A 106 -11.82 -7.45 -13.06
C ALA A 106 -12.01 -7.99 -11.63
N SER A 107 -10.96 -7.87 -10.80
CA SER A 107 -11.04 -8.25 -9.39
C SER A 107 -12.06 -7.40 -8.63
N GLU A 108 -12.66 -7.97 -7.59
CA GLU A 108 -13.66 -7.29 -6.75
C GLU A 108 -13.13 -5.98 -6.17
N ALA A 109 -11.85 -5.95 -5.77
CA ALA A 109 -11.20 -4.73 -5.29
C ALA A 109 -11.15 -3.64 -6.39
N THR A 110 -10.78 -4.01 -7.61
CA THR A 110 -10.71 -3.09 -8.77
C THR A 110 -12.09 -2.55 -9.13
N VAL A 111 -13.11 -3.43 -9.18
CA VAL A 111 -14.49 -3.01 -9.47
C VAL A 111 -15.00 -2.06 -8.38
N ARG A 112 -14.75 -2.37 -7.12
CA ARG A 112 -15.14 -1.50 -6.00
C ARG A 112 -14.48 -0.13 -6.08
N GLU A 113 -13.19 -0.03 -6.43
CA GLU A 113 -12.52 1.25 -6.65
C GLU A 113 -13.19 2.06 -7.77
N ARG A 114 -13.56 1.42 -8.88
CA ARG A 114 -14.26 2.07 -10.01
C ARG A 114 -15.64 2.57 -9.60
N ILE A 115 -16.44 1.75 -8.86
CA ILE A 115 -17.74 2.15 -8.33
C ILE A 115 -17.60 3.39 -7.44
N ILE A 116 -16.62 3.42 -6.55
CA ILE A 116 -16.38 4.55 -5.63
C ILE A 116 -16.03 5.82 -6.43
N ALA A 117 -15.14 5.71 -7.42
CA ALA A 117 -14.72 6.85 -8.24
C ALA A 117 -15.90 7.43 -9.03
N LEU A 118 -16.68 6.57 -9.71
CA LEU A 118 -17.87 6.97 -10.48
C LEU A 118 -18.99 7.52 -9.60
N THR A 119 -19.22 6.90 -8.43
CA THR A 119 -20.20 7.40 -7.47
C THR A 119 -19.84 8.81 -7.04
N GLY A 120 -18.59 9.07 -6.67
CA GLY A 120 -18.13 10.39 -6.26
C GLY A 120 -18.24 11.44 -7.36
N PHE A 121 -17.86 11.08 -8.60
CA PHE A 121 -18.00 11.99 -9.74
C PHE A 121 -19.45 12.31 -10.06
N THR A 122 -20.33 11.29 -10.17
CA THR A 122 -21.73 11.50 -10.55
C THR A 122 -22.55 12.15 -9.45
N GLU A 123 -22.21 11.99 -8.17
CA GLU A 123 -22.80 12.77 -7.08
C GLU A 123 -22.42 14.24 -7.15
N TRP A 124 -21.13 14.52 -7.32
CA TRP A 124 -20.66 15.90 -7.45
C TRP A 124 -21.29 16.59 -8.66
N LEU A 125 -21.41 15.89 -9.79
CA LEU A 125 -22.05 16.40 -11.00
C LEU A 125 -23.55 16.63 -10.78
N ALA A 126 -24.22 15.66 -10.16
CA ALA A 126 -25.65 15.75 -9.86
C ALA A 126 -25.97 16.91 -8.91
N ASP A 127 -25.14 17.15 -7.91
CA ASP A 127 -25.27 18.27 -6.98
C ASP A 127 -25.11 19.62 -7.71
N LYS A 128 -24.15 19.73 -8.63
CA LYS A 128 -23.94 20.92 -9.46
C LYS A 128 -25.07 21.21 -10.44
N GLN A 129 -25.66 20.16 -11.02
CA GLN A 129 -26.67 20.26 -12.08
C GLN A 129 -28.14 20.10 -11.59
N GLY A 130 -28.33 19.80 -10.31
CA GLY A 130 -29.66 19.53 -9.76
C GLY A 130 -30.31 18.24 -10.30
N THR A 131 -29.49 17.26 -10.72
CA THR A 131 -29.90 15.99 -11.29
C THR A 131 -29.77 14.83 -10.30
N LYS A 132 -30.16 13.61 -10.71
CA LYS A 132 -29.93 12.39 -9.90
C LYS A 132 -28.59 11.74 -10.24
N PRO A 133 -27.80 11.32 -9.22
CA PRO A 133 -26.57 10.58 -9.48
C PRO A 133 -26.87 9.17 -10.00
N LEU A 134 -25.92 8.57 -10.73
CA LEU A 134 -26.06 7.19 -11.26
C LEU A 134 -26.15 6.11 -10.17
N ASN A 135 -25.62 6.39 -9.00
CA ASN A 135 -25.67 5.47 -7.84
C ASN A 135 -26.32 6.18 -6.64
N PRO A 136 -27.65 6.39 -6.66
CA PRO A 136 -28.33 7.16 -5.62
C PRO A 136 -28.33 6.46 -4.27
N LEU A 137 -28.58 7.24 -3.22
CA LEU A 137 -28.86 6.73 -1.88
C LEU A 137 -30.31 6.32 -1.77
N ARG A 138 -30.57 5.09 -1.40
CA ARG A 138 -31.88 4.53 -1.07
C ARG A 138 -32.02 4.27 0.43
N LYS A 139 -33.23 3.98 0.88
CA LYS A 139 -33.48 3.47 2.23
C LYS A 139 -32.72 2.14 2.42
N ALA A 140 -31.97 2.03 3.51
CA ALA A 140 -31.27 0.80 3.83
C ALA A 140 -32.25 -0.30 4.25
N THR A 141 -31.92 -1.54 3.93
CA THR A 141 -32.62 -2.71 4.48
C THR A 141 -32.25 -2.89 5.96
N PRO A 142 -33.07 -3.60 6.77
CA PRO A 142 -32.74 -3.84 8.19
C PRO A 142 -31.36 -4.51 8.39
N HIS A 143 -30.92 -5.33 7.46
CA HIS A 143 -29.58 -5.93 7.49
C HIS A 143 -28.48 -4.87 7.24
N GLU A 144 -28.67 -4.02 6.24
CA GLU A 144 -27.74 -2.92 5.92
C GLU A 144 -27.69 -1.88 7.04
N GLU A 145 -28.81 -1.57 7.67
CA GLU A 145 -28.84 -0.67 8.83
C GLU A 145 -27.97 -1.22 9.97
N ARG A 146 -28.08 -2.52 10.26
CA ARG A 146 -27.23 -3.19 11.28
C ARG A 146 -25.75 -3.10 10.93
N LEU A 147 -25.38 -3.36 9.68
CA LEU A 147 -23.99 -3.24 9.23
C LEU A 147 -23.49 -1.80 9.27
N ASN A 148 -24.32 -0.86 8.82
CA ASN A 148 -23.98 0.56 8.86
C ASN A 148 -23.82 1.06 10.31
N TYR A 149 -24.70 0.61 11.23
CA TYR A 149 -24.62 0.91 12.65
C TYR A 149 -23.33 0.35 13.26
N ALA A 150 -23.00 -0.90 12.98
CA ALA A 150 -21.74 -1.51 13.45
C ALA A 150 -20.51 -0.76 12.93
N ALA A 151 -20.52 -0.32 11.67
CA ALA A 151 -19.46 0.48 11.09
C ALA A 151 -19.39 1.89 11.70
N TRP A 152 -20.53 2.50 11.97
CA TRP A 152 -20.65 3.78 12.68
C TRP A 152 -20.10 3.65 14.11
N PHE A 153 -20.54 2.64 14.85
CA PHE A 153 -20.10 2.38 16.22
C PHE A 153 -18.57 2.21 16.30
N ARG A 154 -17.97 1.39 15.44
CA ARG A 154 -16.51 1.21 15.40
C ARG A 154 -15.76 2.51 15.12
N ARG A 155 -16.27 3.39 14.25
CA ARG A 155 -15.63 4.68 13.95
C ARG A 155 -15.70 5.65 15.13
N ASN A 156 -16.81 5.60 15.89
CA ASN A 156 -17.05 6.52 17.00
C ASN A 156 -16.60 5.96 18.35
N GLN A 157 -16.21 4.71 18.45
CA GLN A 157 -15.76 4.06 19.69
C GLN A 157 -14.53 4.75 20.31
N ASN A 158 -13.69 5.37 19.47
CA ASN A 158 -12.48 6.08 19.87
C ASN A 158 -12.63 7.61 19.76
N ASP A 159 -13.84 8.13 19.63
CA ASP A 159 -14.07 9.57 19.56
C ASP A 159 -14.07 10.15 20.99
N PHE A 160 -12.99 10.82 21.34
CA PHE A 160 -12.80 11.48 22.64
C PHE A 160 -13.94 12.46 22.98
N LEU A 161 -14.53 13.10 21.97
CA LEU A 161 -15.64 14.03 22.10
C LEU A 161 -17.02 13.39 21.85
N GLY A 162 -17.08 12.08 21.71
CA GLY A 162 -18.33 11.34 21.41
C GLY A 162 -19.40 11.49 22.48
N HIS A 163 -19.05 11.90 23.70
CA HIS A 163 -20.00 12.17 24.80
C HIS A 163 -20.69 13.54 24.70
N ILE A 164 -20.11 14.47 23.93
CA ILE A 164 -20.63 15.84 23.73
C ILE A 164 -21.42 15.95 22.43
N LYS A 165 -21.15 15.06 21.45
CA LYS A 165 -21.85 15.06 20.16
C LYS A 165 -23.26 14.48 20.31
N ASP A 166 -24.21 15.13 19.63
CA ASP A 166 -25.57 14.64 19.54
C ASP A 166 -25.55 13.17 19.03
N LYS A 167 -26.06 12.26 19.85
CA LYS A 167 -26.14 10.83 19.59
C LYS A 167 -27.25 10.46 18.61
N SER A 168 -27.84 11.44 17.92
CA SER A 168 -28.81 11.15 16.88
C SER A 168 -28.15 10.20 15.87
N ILE A 169 -28.68 9.00 15.74
CA ILE A 169 -28.23 8.00 14.79
C ILE A 169 -28.24 8.68 13.43
N SER A 170 -27.03 8.94 12.92
CA SER A 170 -26.82 9.65 11.66
C SER A 170 -27.76 9.10 10.59
N THR A 171 -28.41 9.99 9.84
CA THR A 171 -29.24 9.62 8.66
C THR A 171 -28.47 8.71 7.69
N THR A 172 -27.12 8.72 7.78
CA THR A 172 -26.23 7.82 7.03
C THR A 172 -26.40 6.35 7.38
N VAL A 173 -26.82 6.01 8.62
CA VAL A 173 -27.08 4.61 9.03
C VAL A 173 -28.34 4.08 8.32
N LYS A 174 -29.33 4.91 8.10
CA LYS A 174 -30.62 4.57 7.48
C LYS A 174 -30.57 4.55 5.94
N ARG A 175 -29.46 4.93 5.33
CA ARG A 175 -29.32 5.01 3.87
C ARG A 175 -28.23 4.06 3.37
N ALA A 176 -28.44 3.50 2.20
CA ALA A 176 -27.50 2.65 1.49
C ALA A 176 -27.43 3.04 0.02
N ARG A 177 -26.28 2.83 -0.61
CA ARG A 177 -26.15 2.99 -2.08
C ARG A 177 -26.95 1.91 -2.80
N SER A 178 -27.54 2.26 -3.94
CA SER A 178 -28.22 1.29 -4.81
C SER A 178 -27.28 0.18 -5.22
N ILE A 179 -26.02 0.52 -5.52
CA ILE A 179 -24.98 -0.46 -5.86
C ILE A 179 -23.83 -0.32 -4.87
N LYS A 180 -23.51 -1.45 -4.21
CA LYS A 180 -22.29 -1.65 -3.43
C LYS A 180 -21.42 -2.66 -4.18
N GLY A 181 -20.13 -2.40 -4.32
CA GLY A 181 -19.21 -3.41 -4.82
C GLY A 181 -19.26 -4.66 -3.94
N ARG A 182 -19.03 -5.82 -4.54
CA ARG A 182 -18.88 -7.08 -3.80
C ARG A 182 -17.78 -6.93 -2.77
N THR A 183 -17.96 -7.56 -1.61
CA THR A 183 -16.90 -7.60 -0.60
C THR A 183 -15.91 -8.68 -1.01
N PRO A 184 -14.63 -8.37 -1.20
CA PRO A 184 -13.62 -9.39 -1.43
C PRO A 184 -13.65 -10.42 -0.30
N LEU A 185 -13.44 -11.69 -0.62
CA LEU A 185 -13.29 -12.72 0.40
C LEU A 185 -12.16 -12.30 1.36
N ALA A 186 -12.45 -12.35 2.65
CA ALA A 186 -11.41 -12.20 3.65
C ALA A 186 -10.50 -13.43 3.53
N LYS A 187 -9.27 -13.21 3.14
CA LYS A 187 -8.28 -14.27 3.11
C LYS A 187 -7.79 -14.49 4.53
N THR A 188 -7.86 -15.72 4.99
CA THR A 188 -7.41 -16.13 6.32
C THR A 188 -5.95 -16.57 6.30
N GLU A 189 -5.43 -16.88 5.12
CA GLU A 189 -4.02 -17.24 4.93
C GLU A 189 -3.13 -16.00 4.81
N ASP A 190 -1.86 -16.21 5.13
CA ASP A 190 -0.80 -15.21 5.07
C ASP A 190 -0.59 -14.70 3.63
N ASP A 191 -1.42 -13.79 3.22
CA ASP A 191 -1.34 -13.13 1.94
C ASP A 191 -0.49 -11.87 1.95
N ALA A 192 0.17 -11.58 3.05
CA ALA A 192 1.27 -10.63 3.04
C ALA A 192 2.45 -11.28 2.28
N ILE A 193 2.32 -11.26 0.96
CA ILE A 193 3.32 -11.75 0.03
C ILE A 193 4.62 -11.04 0.35
N SER A 194 5.47 -11.70 1.16
CA SER A 194 6.70 -11.14 1.69
C SER A 194 7.89 -11.66 0.90
N PHE A 195 8.93 -10.83 0.78
CA PHE A 195 10.18 -11.29 0.16
C PHE A 195 10.73 -12.50 0.94
N PRO A 196 11.09 -13.63 0.27
CA PRO A 196 11.54 -14.84 0.94
C PRO A 196 12.84 -14.63 1.73
N ASN A 197 12.83 -14.88 3.04
CA ASN A 197 14.03 -14.72 3.90
C ASN A 197 15.24 -15.51 3.39
N ALA A 198 15.04 -16.75 2.95
CA ALA A 198 16.12 -17.60 2.46
C ALA A 198 16.83 -17.05 1.20
N LYS A 199 16.17 -16.13 0.47
CA LYS A 199 16.75 -15.52 -0.73
C LYS A 199 17.41 -14.17 -0.46
N PHE A 200 17.22 -13.59 0.73
CA PHE A 200 17.67 -12.23 1.02
C PHE A 200 19.20 -12.09 0.95
N GLU A 201 19.95 -13.00 1.55
CA GLU A 201 21.40 -12.96 1.56
C GLU A 201 21.98 -13.00 0.14
N ALA A 202 21.56 -13.96 -0.67
CA ALA A 202 21.98 -14.07 -2.07
C ALA A 202 21.60 -12.83 -2.88
N PHE A 203 20.39 -12.29 -2.65
CA PHE A 203 19.93 -11.08 -3.32
C PHE A 203 20.75 -9.85 -2.91
N PHE A 204 21.07 -9.71 -1.62
CA PHE A 204 21.87 -8.60 -1.10
C PHE A 204 23.31 -8.65 -1.59
N THR A 205 23.92 -9.83 -1.55
CA THR A 205 25.37 -10.01 -1.85
C THR A 205 25.65 -10.15 -3.34
N GLN A 206 24.95 -11.04 -4.03
CA GLN A 206 25.17 -11.37 -5.43
C GLN A 206 24.20 -10.63 -6.37
N GLY A 207 22.93 -10.50 -5.97
CA GLY A 207 21.91 -9.82 -6.77
C GLY A 207 22.21 -8.32 -6.89
N ILE A 208 21.99 -7.56 -5.85
CA ILE A 208 22.29 -6.12 -5.81
C ILE A 208 23.80 -5.87 -5.79
N GLY A 209 24.52 -6.62 -4.97
CA GLY A 209 25.98 -6.50 -4.85
C GLY A 209 26.75 -6.85 -6.12
N GLY A 210 26.17 -7.65 -7.02
CA GLY A 210 26.76 -8.01 -8.32
C GLY A 210 26.57 -6.95 -9.43
N ALA A 211 26.15 -5.72 -9.10
CA ALA A 211 26.14 -4.65 -10.09
C ALA A 211 27.57 -4.28 -10.52
N LYS A 212 27.76 -4.02 -11.83
CA LYS A 212 29.09 -3.71 -12.41
C LYS A 212 29.76 -2.49 -11.77
N ASP A 213 28.97 -1.46 -11.42
CA ASP A 213 29.47 -0.26 -10.75
C ASP A 213 29.30 -0.45 -9.23
N PRO A 214 30.40 -0.48 -8.46
CA PRO A 214 30.36 -0.66 -7.00
C PRO A 214 29.60 0.46 -6.28
N ARG A 215 29.54 1.67 -6.86
CA ARG A 215 28.79 2.80 -6.31
C ARG A 215 27.29 2.55 -6.39
N VAL A 216 26.83 1.98 -7.52
CA VAL A 216 25.44 1.56 -7.72
C VAL A 216 25.09 0.42 -6.77
N ALA A 217 25.93 -0.61 -6.68
CA ALA A 217 25.74 -1.71 -5.75
C ALA A 217 25.58 -1.23 -4.31
N LEU A 218 26.47 -0.36 -3.86
CA LEU A 218 26.47 0.17 -2.49
C LEU A 218 25.24 1.01 -2.18
N ARG A 219 24.89 1.93 -3.09
CA ARG A 219 23.69 2.76 -2.96
C ARG A 219 22.43 1.91 -2.84
N ASP A 220 22.27 0.94 -3.74
CA ASP A 220 21.06 0.12 -3.79
C ASP A 220 21.00 -0.86 -2.62
N LYS A 221 22.15 -1.33 -2.08
CA LYS A 221 22.20 -2.05 -0.79
C LYS A 221 21.69 -1.22 0.38
N LEU A 222 22.06 0.05 0.46
CA LEU A 222 21.57 0.95 1.52
C LEU A 222 20.05 1.16 1.45
N ILE A 223 19.52 1.38 0.25
CA ILE A 223 18.06 1.50 0.04
C ILE A 223 17.37 0.19 0.44
N LEU A 224 17.93 -0.96 0.05
CA LEU A 224 17.40 -2.27 0.39
C LEU A 224 17.39 -2.51 1.91
N LEU A 225 18.44 -2.11 2.63
CA LEU A 225 18.49 -2.20 4.09
C LEU A 225 17.40 -1.34 4.76
N LEU A 226 17.15 -0.14 4.27
CA LEU A 226 16.05 0.71 4.79
C LEU A 226 14.67 0.06 4.60
N MET A 227 14.46 -0.65 3.49
CA MET A 227 13.21 -1.36 3.24
C MET A 227 13.11 -2.68 4.01
N HIS A 228 14.14 -3.52 3.95
CA HIS A 228 14.13 -4.86 4.52
C HIS A 228 14.43 -4.86 6.02
N GLY A 229 15.43 -4.08 6.44
CA GLY A 229 15.91 -4.01 7.82
C GLY A 229 15.10 -3.07 8.72
N ALA A 230 14.49 -2.02 8.15
CA ALA A 230 13.72 -1.02 8.91
C ALA A 230 12.28 -0.81 8.40
N GLY A 231 11.84 -1.60 7.42
CA GLY A 231 10.45 -1.60 6.98
C GLY A 231 9.97 -0.33 6.28
N LEU A 232 10.84 0.57 5.86
CA LEU A 232 10.46 1.80 5.17
C LEU A 232 9.89 1.52 3.77
N ARG A 233 8.99 2.38 3.30
CA ARG A 233 8.59 2.35 1.90
C ARG A 233 9.72 2.89 1.03
N ILE A 234 9.84 2.40 -0.20
CA ILE A 234 10.88 2.87 -1.14
C ILE A 234 10.89 4.39 -1.29
N SER A 235 9.70 5.02 -1.39
CA SER A 235 9.61 6.47 -1.51
C SER A 235 10.11 7.21 -0.26
N GLU A 236 9.87 6.65 0.93
CA GLU A 236 10.37 7.19 2.20
C GLU A 236 11.89 7.03 2.28
N ALA A 237 12.41 5.84 1.98
CA ALA A 237 13.86 5.60 1.94
C ALA A 237 14.60 6.55 1.00
N MET A 238 14.05 6.83 -0.18
CA MET A 238 14.67 7.71 -1.17
C MET A 238 14.57 9.21 -0.87
N LEU A 239 13.81 9.61 0.16
CA LEU A 239 13.75 10.98 0.66
C LEU A 239 14.86 11.29 1.68
N LEU A 240 15.68 10.31 2.04
CA LEU A 240 16.79 10.50 2.98
C LEU A 240 17.77 11.58 2.49
N TRP A 241 18.12 12.51 3.37
CA TRP A 241 19.19 13.46 3.12
C TRP A 241 20.51 13.00 3.73
N VAL A 242 21.62 13.50 3.22
CA VAL A 242 22.95 13.14 3.75
C VAL A 242 23.13 13.49 5.23
N THR A 243 22.40 14.47 5.72
CA THR A 243 22.44 14.96 7.10
C THR A 243 21.52 14.23 8.07
N ASP A 244 20.79 13.22 7.60
CA ASP A 244 19.73 12.55 8.39
C ASP A 244 20.17 11.21 8.99
N VAL A 245 21.44 10.87 8.84
CA VAL A 245 22.04 9.64 9.41
C VAL A 245 23.03 10.03 10.48
N PHE A 246 22.81 9.52 11.67
CA PHE A 246 23.61 9.78 12.87
C PHE A 246 24.15 8.48 13.44
N GLU A 247 25.18 8.55 14.24
CA GLU A 247 25.57 7.45 15.11
C GLU A 247 24.51 7.31 16.23
N ASN A 248 24.12 6.08 16.53
CA ASN A 248 23.21 5.83 17.62
C ASN A 248 23.92 6.11 18.96
N PRO A 249 23.44 7.00 19.82
CA PRO A 249 24.10 7.30 21.10
C PRO A 249 24.29 6.09 22.01
N ALA A 250 23.42 5.07 21.91
CA ALA A 250 23.51 3.84 22.70
C ALA A 250 24.49 2.81 22.11
N ASP A 251 24.71 2.82 20.80
CA ASP A 251 25.61 1.95 20.07
C ASP A 251 26.14 2.69 18.84
N PRO A 252 27.30 3.37 18.90
CA PRO A 252 27.84 4.15 17.78
C PRO A 252 28.13 3.34 16.51
N SER A 253 28.20 2.01 16.60
CA SER A 253 28.30 1.14 15.41
C SER A 253 27.01 1.04 14.63
N GLN A 254 25.87 1.41 15.22
CA GLN A 254 24.55 1.35 14.63
C GLN A 254 24.11 2.71 14.10
N ALA A 255 23.47 2.72 12.95
CA ALA A 255 22.87 3.94 12.38
C ALA A 255 21.56 4.32 13.07
N LEU A 256 21.46 5.56 13.52
CA LEU A 256 20.19 6.24 13.80
C LEU A 256 19.79 7.04 12.55
N VAL A 257 18.75 6.59 11.85
CA VAL A 257 18.29 7.20 10.61
C VAL A 257 16.95 7.88 10.83
N ARG A 258 16.86 9.15 10.48
CA ARG A 258 15.65 9.97 10.55
C ARG A 258 15.20 10.32 9.13
N ILE A 259 13.97 9.98 8.77
CA ILE A 259 13.38 10.35 7.49
C ILE A 259 12.37 11.47 7.72
N TYR A 260 12.68 12.66 7.28
CA TYR A 260 11.83 13.83 7.48
C TYR A 260 10.78 14.00 6.38
N SER A 261 9.61 14.49 6.75
CA SER A 261 8.63 15.00 5.78
C SER A 261 9.22 16.19 5.01
N GLU A 262 9.19 16.13 3.70
CA GLU A 262 9.73 17.24 2.90
C GLU A 262 8.90 18.52 2.99
N ARG A 263 7.63 18.44 3.36
CA ARG A 263 6.73 19.59 3.52
C ARG A 263 6.88 20.24 4.89
N GLU A 264 6.76 19.43 5.92
CA GLU A 264 6.56 19.86 7.31
C GLU A 264 7.78 19.59 8.19
N GLY A 265 8.66 18.67 7.75
CA GLY A 265 9.86 18.32 8.51
C GLY A 265 10.83 19.48 8.63
N VAL A 266 11.48 19.57 9.79
CA VAL A 266 12.49 20.59 10.06
C VAL A 266 13.72 20.38 9.18
N ALA A 267 14.28 21.45 8.66
CA ALA A 267 15.52 21.44 7.88
C ALA A 267 16.73 21.09 8.74
N THR A 268 17.92 21.15 8.15
CA THR A 268 19.19 20.87 8.83
C THR A 268 19.32 21.69 10.11
N GLU A 269 19.89 21.10 11.15
CA GLU A 269 20.02 21.72 12.47
C GLU A 269 20.61 23.14 12.39
N GLY A 270 19.96 24.07 13.11
CA GLY A 270 20.37 25.47 13.16
C GLY A 270 19.93 26.34 11.99
N TRP A 271 19.47 25.78 10.86
CA TRP A 271 19.04 26.59 9.73
C TRP A 271 17.66 27.22 9.95
N LYS A 272 17.56 28.49 9.58
CA LYS A 272 16.32 29.27 9.51
C LYS A 272 16.34 30.14 8.27
N SER A 273 15.18 30.31 7.64
CA SER A 273 14.99 31.28 6.55
C SER A 273 15.09 32.72 7.05
N ARG A 274 15.15 33.66 6.14
CA ARG A 274 15.10 35.11 6.48
C ARG A 274 13.82 35.49 7.24
N LYS A 275 12.73 34.73 7.04
CA LYS A 275 11.44 34.96 7.72
C LYS A 275 11.26 34.08 8.96
N GLY A 276 12.29 33.35 9.39
CA GLY A 276 12.24 32.45 10.57
C GLY A 276 11.66 31.06 10.31
N GLU A 277 11.25 30.75 9.07
CA GLU A 277 10.77 29.41 8.68
C GLU A 277 11.88 28.37 8.80
N ARG A 278 11.52 27.15 9.25
CA ARG A 278 12.47 26.05 9.49
C ARG A 278 12.19 24.81 8.67
N THR A 279 11.19 24.83 7.78
CA THR A 279 10.75 23.64 7.04
C THR A 279 11.71 23.28 5.91
N ARG A 280 11.80 21.98 5.59
CA ARG A 280 12.58 21.47 4.45
C ARG A 280 12.12 22.05 3.12
N LYS A 281 10.83 22.31 2.98
CA LYS A 281 10.26 22.95 1.78
C LYS A 281 10.90 24.31 1.52
N VAL A 282 10.98 25.16 2.54
CA VAL A 282 11.56 26.50 2.41
C VAL A 282 13.08 26.41 2.24
N TYR A 283 13.75 25.50 2.95
CA TYR A 283 15.18 25.25 2.78
C TYR A 283 15.55 24.83 1.36
N MET A 284 14.79 23.91 0.76
CA MET A 284 15.00 23.46 -0.61
C MET A 284 14.88 24.61 -1.61
N LYS A 285 13.88 25.46 -1.41
CA LYS A 285 13.65 26.62 -2.29
C LYS A 285 14.75 27.69 -2.14
N GLU A 286 15.10 28.07 -0.91
CA GLU A 286 16.07 29.15 -0.66
C GLU A 286 17.52 28.72 -0.99
N LYS A 287 17.90 27.48 -0.64
CA LYS A 287 19.27 27.01 -0.82
C LYS A 287 19.56 26.42 -2.18
N TYR A 288 18.59 25.73 -2.77
CA TYR A 288 18.80 24.96 -4.01
C TYR A 288 17.92 25.44 -5.17
N GLY A 289 17.01 26.39 -4.96
CA GLY A 289 16.05 26.80 -5.99
C GLY A 289 15.08 25.68 -6.42
N ARG A 290 14.89 24.66 -5.58
CA ARG A 290 14.10 23.47 -5.89
C ARG A 290 12.86 23.36 -5.03
N ILE A 291 11.84 22.68 -5.56
CA ILE A 291 10.66 22.27 -4.80
C ILE A 291 10.88 20.85 -4.22
N PRO A 292 10.21 20.48 -3.13
CA PRO A 292 10.24 19.13 -2.59
C PRO A 292 9.83 18.07 -3.62
N ARG A 293 10.43 16.88 -3.55
CA ARG A 293 10.10 15.77 -4.48
C ARG A 293 8.64 15.32 -4.36
N CYS A 294 8.03 15.48 -3.21
CA CYS A 294 6.59 15.19 -3.03
C CYS A 294 5.67 16.19 -3.76
N GLU A 295 6.20 17.30 -4.27
CA GLU A 295 5.49 18.29 -5.09
C GLU A 295 5.99 18.31 -6.54
N MET A 296 7.06 17.54 -6.85
CA MET A 296 7.57 17.38 -8.21
C MET A 296 6.64 16.52 -9.06
N LYS A 297 6.90 16.49 -10.35
CA LYS A 297 6.15 15.74 -11.37
C LYS A 297 7.06 14.72 -12.06
N GLY A 298 6.45 13.75 -12.75
CA GLY A 298 7.16 12.76 -13.54
C GLY A 298 8.04 11.83 -12.70
N THR A 299 9.21 11.49 -13.22
CA THR A 299 10.12 10.47 -12.64
C THR A 299 10.76 10.91 -11.32
N GLN A 300 10.81 12.20 -11.04
CA GLN A 300 11.40 12.75 -9.82
C GLN A 300 10.43 12.77 -8.64
N TYR A 301 9.13 12.56 -8.89
CA TYR A 301 8.11 12.53 -7.83
C TYR A 301 8.36 11.40 -6.83
N LEU A 302 8.29 11.74 -5.53
CA LEU A 302 8.27 10.78 -4.42
C LEU A 302 7.15 11.13 -3.45
N GLY A 303 6.17 10.23 -3.32
CA GLY A 303 5.04 10.46 -2.41
C GLY A 303 5.41 10.17 -0.95
N TRP A 304 5.08 11.10 -0.04
CA TRP A 304 5.07 10.87 1.39
C TRP A 304 3.76 10.19 1.79
N LYS A 305 3.83 8.94 2.25
CA LYS A 305 2.63 8.13 2.57
C LYS A 305 2.40 7.93 4.07
N ALA A 306 3.38 8.22 4.91
CA ALA A 306 3.22 8.13 6.35
C ALA A 306 2.19 9.14 6.85
N LYS A 307 1.28 8.70 7.70
CA LYS A 307 0.24 9.53 8.32
C LYS A 307 0.59 9.95 9.75
N LEU A 308 1.60 9.31 10.32
CA LEU A 308 2.15 9.60 11.64
C LEU A 308 3.64 9.87 11.47
N VAL A 309 4.15 10.73 12.31
CA VAL A 309 5.58 10.99 12.50
C VAL A 309 5.96 10.64 13.94
N ASP A 310 7.22 10.33 14.17
CA ASP A 310 7.70 9.90 15.49
C ASP A 310 8.06 11.08 16.39
N ASP A 311 8.23 12.26 15.82
CA ASP A 311 8.65 13.46 16.54
C ASP A 311 7.99 14.72 16.01
N LYS A 312 7.90 15.77 16.86
CA LYS A 312 7.39 17.12 16.54
C LYS A 312 8.14 17.80 15.40
N ASP A 313 9.39 17.41 15.16
CA ASP A 313 10.22 17.93 14.08
C ASP A 313 9.88 17.28 12.72
N GLY A 314 8.88 16.40 12.67
CA GLY A 314 8.28 15.88 11.44
C GLY A 314 9.09 14.78 10.76
N TYR A 315 9.70 13.87 11.53
CA TYR A 315 10.44 12.73 10.97
C TYR A 315 9.92 11.36 11.47
N LEU A 316 10.31 10.32 10.73
CA LEU A 316 10.19 8.91 11.07
C LEU A 316 11.55 8.40 11.50
N ILE A 317 11.60 7.50 12.49
CA ILE A 317 12.83 6.79 12.87
C ILE A 317 12.82 5.42 12.18
N ALA A 318 13.91 5.09 11.49
CA ALA A 318 14.13 3.75 10.97
C ALA A 318 14.44 2.78 12.13
N GLN A 319 13.48 1.94 12.48
CA GLN A 319 13.63 0.96 13.56
C GLN A 319 14.22 -0.34 13.00
N TRP A 320 15.48 -0.61 13.29
CA TRP A 320 16.19 -1.77 12.78
C TRP A 320 15.77 -3.08 13.45
N PHE A 321 15.39 -4.08 12.63
CA PHE A 321 15.12 -5.42 13.15
C PHE A 321 15.51 -6.52 12.14
N PRO A 322 16.41 -7.47 12.51
CA PRO A 322 17.35 -7.40 13.66
C PRO A 322 18.21 -6.14 13.68
N VAL A 323 18.70 -5.77 14.86
CA VAL A 323 19.49 -4.54 15.08
C VAL A 323 20.77 -4.49 14.25
N ASP A 324 21.34 -5.65 13.89
CA ASP A 324 22.53 -5.78 13.06
C ASP A 324 22.40 -5.14 11.66
N PHE A 325 21.20 -5.05 11.13
CA PHE A 325 20.97 -4.30 9.88
C PHE A 325 21.39 -2.82 10.01
N GLY A 326 21.20 -2.22 11.19
CA GLY A 326 21.66 -0.86 11.46
C GLY A 326 23.18 -0.72 11.51
N ARG A 327 23.89 -1.75 11.97
CA ARG A 327 25.37 -1.81 11.97
C ARG A 327 25.90 -1.95 10.56
N VAL A 328 25.34 -2.88 9.78
CA VAL A 328 25.69 -3.04 8.36
C VAL A 328 25.43 -1.74 7.59
N PHE A 329 24.28 -1.11 7.84
CA PHE A 329 23.95 0.16 7.21
C PHE A 329 24.99 1.23 7.52
N MET A 330 25.39 1.41 8.80
CA MET A 330 26.38 2.42 9.19
C MET A 330 27.74 2.19 8.52
N ALA A 331 28.21 0.93 8.47
CA ALA A 331 29.46 0.58 7.83
C ALA A 331 29.44 0.94 6.33
N LEU A 332 28.37 0.58 5.63
CA LEU A 332 28.20 0.88 4.21
C LEU A 332 27.97 2.39 3.96
N TRP A 333 27.28 3.08 4.88
CA TRP A 333 26.99 4.50 4.79
C TRP A 333 28.25 5.35 4.76
N LYS A 334 29.23 5.06 5.62
CA LYS A 334 30.52 5.77 5.66
C LYS A 334 31.27 5.70 4.30
N THR A 335 31.16 4.55 3.63
CA THR A 335 31.72 4.39 2.27
C THR A 335 30.87 5.12 1.21
N HIS A 336 29.56 5.05 1.34
CA HIS A 336 28.64 5.74 0.43
C HIS A 336 28.85 7.25 0.41
N LEU A 337 29.09 7.86 1.56
CA LEU A 337 29.36 9.29 1.66
C LEU A 337 30.59 9.69 0.83
N LYS A 338 31.64 8.87 0.76
CA LYS A 338 32.80 9.12 -0.10
C LYS A 338 32.39 9.18 -1.58
N TYR A 339 31.57 8.23 -2.03
CA TYR A 339 31.06 8.25 -3.41
C TYR A 339 30.08 9.40 -3.65
N ARG A 340 29.23 9.70 -2.68
CA ARG A 340 28.29 10.85 -2.78
C ARG A 340 29.03 12.17 -2.90
N ALA A 341 30.16 12.34 -2.22
CA ALA A 341 30.98 13.55 -2.25
C ALA A 341 31.68 13.79 -3.60
N THR A 342 31.84 12.76 -4.44
CA THR A 342 32.42 12.93 -5.78
C THR A 342 31.50 13.65 -6.76
N ALA A 343 30.19 13.74 -6.41
CA ALA A 343 29.22 14.43 -7.25
C ALA A 343 28.95 15.83 -6.70
N ASP A 344 29.12 16.84 -7.54
CA ASP A 344 28.64 18.21 -7.27
C ASP A 344 27.11 18.26 -7.43
N ALA A 345 26.43 17.63 -6.46
CA ALA A 345 24.98 17.51 -6.50
C ALA A 345 24.32 18.69 -5.82
N HIS A 346 23.64 19.50 -6.61
CA HIS A 346 22.94 20.69 -6.16
C HIS A 346 21.59 20.32 -5.49
N HIS A 347 21.66 19.47 -4.47
CA HIS A 347 20.54 19.04 -3.62
C HIS A 347 21.03 18.20 -2.43
N PRO A 348 20.25 18.05 -1.32
CA PRO A 348 20.68 17.35 -0.11
C PRO A 348 20.44 15.83 -0.12
N TYR A 349 19.73 15.26 -1.10
CA TYR A 349 19.39 13.83 -1.11
C TYR A 349 20.61 12.95 -1.06
N ALA A 350 20.54 11.90 -0.23
CA ALA A 350 21.60 10.94 -0.04
C ALA A 350 21.85 10.08 -1.28
N PHE A 351 20.79 9.65 -1.95
CA PHE A 351 20.87 8.74 -3.08
C PHE A 351 20.81 9.50 -4.41
N ILE A 352 21.89 9.36 -5.18
CA ILE A 352 22.09 10.02 -6.47
C ILE A 352 22.23 8.99 -7.59
N SER A 353 22.01 9.45 -8.82
CA SER A 353 22.35 8.68 -10.01
C SER A 353 23.87 8.69 -10.24
N PHE A 354 24.43 7.54 -10.55
CA PHE A 354 25.81 7.37 -11.02
C PHE A 354 25.89 7.13 -12.53
N ASP A 355 24.74 7.18 -13.23
CA ASP A 355 24.69 7.13 -14.68
C ASP A 355 25.30 8.40 -15.30
N SER A 356 26.11 8.24 -16.35
CA SER A 356 26.84 9.36 -16.96
C SER A 356 25.93 10.48 -17.46
N LYS A 357 24.73 10.16 -17.96
CA LYS A 357 23.75 11.13 -18.47
C LYS A 357 22.96 11.85 -17.36
N ALA A 358 22.96 11.30 -16.17
CA ALA A 358 22.19 11.77 -15.03
C ALA A 358 23.02 11.88 -13.74
N PHE A 359 24.35 11.92 -13.88
CA PHE A 359 25.28 11.91 -12.76
C PHE A 359 24.98 13.03 -11.76
N GLY A 360 24.90 12.70 -10.49
CA GLY A 360 24.60 13.63 -9.41
C GLY A 360 23.12 14.03 -9.27
N ASN A 361 22.23 13.67 -10.20
CA ASN A 361 20.81 13.92 -10.04
C ASN A 361 20.17 13.02 -8.94
N PRO A 362 19.06 13.46 -8.30
CA PRO A 362 18.36 12.62 -7.34
C PRO A 362 17.95 11.29 -7.97
N TYR A 363 18.25 10.20 -7.27
CA TYR A 363 17.95 8.85 -7.77
C TYR A 363 16.44 8.60 -7.85
N THR A 364 15.97 7.90 -8.90
CA THR A 364 14.55 7.70 -9.16
C THR A 364 14.09 6.28 -8.81
N ILE A 365 12.79 6.13 -8.45
CA ILE A 365 12.19 4.80 -8.22
C ILE A 365 12.28 3.92 -9.46
N ASN A 366 12.09 4.48 -10.65
CA ASN A 366 12.16 3.71 -11.90
C ASN A 366 13.56 3.11 -12.11
N ALA A 367 14.62 3.91 -11.90
CA ALA A 367 15.99 3.43 -12.01
C ALA A 367 16.31 2.37 -10.93
N PHE A 368 15.84 2.55 -9.70
CA PHE A 368 15.95 1.54 -8.67
C PHE A 368 15.23 0.24 -9.05
N ASN A 369 14.00 0.31 -9.54
CA ASN A 369 13.23 -0.88 -9.94
C ASN A 369 13.90 -1.64 -11.07
N GLN A 370 14.54 -0.95 -12.03
CA GLN A 370 15.33 -1.58 -13.08
C GLN A 370 16.54 -2.33 -12.50
N ASN A 371 17.30 -1.69 -11.61
CA ASN A 371 18.44 -2.32 -10.94
C ASN A 371 18.02 -3.48 -10.04
N TYR A 372 16.89 -3.33 -9.34
CA TYR A 372 16.28 -4.37 -8.52
C TYR A 372 15.93 -5.61 -9.34
N ALA A 373 15.26 -5.42 -10.47
CA ALA A 373 14.92 -6.49 -11.40
C ALA A 373 16.17 -7.18 -11.98
N ALA A 374 17.17 -6.40 -12.37
CA ALA A 374 18.45 -6.93 -12.82
C ALA A 374 19.16 -7.72 -11.70
N GLY A 375 19.06 -7.27 -10.45
CA GLY A 375 19.57 -7.98 -9.28
C GLY A 375 18.88 -9.33 -9.06
N LEU A 376 17.56 -9.40 -9.18
CA LEU A 376 16.81 -10.68 -9.10
C LEU A 376 17.28 -11.66 -10.18
N ARG A 377 17.42 -11.20 -11.43
CA ARG A 377 17.87 -12.06 -12.54
C ARG A 377 19.29 -12.61 -12.33
N ARG A 378 20.20 -11.85 -11.68
CA ARG A 378 21.55 -12.35 -11.36
C ARG A 378 21.55 -13.57 -10.44
N ILE A 379 20.50 -13.73 -9.64
CA ILE A 379 20.32 -14.90 -8.76
C ILE A 379 19.28 -15.89 -9.27
N GLY A 380 18.95 -15.83 -10.57
CA GLY A 380 18.01 -16.74 -11.21
C GLY A 380 16.53 -16.53 -10.84
N LEU A 381 16.15 -15.33 -10.39
CA LEU A 381 14.78 -14.99 -10.05
C LEU A 381 14.22 -13.93 -11.00
N GLU A 382 12.91 -13.95 -11.24
CA GLU A 382 12.21 -12.91 -11.98
C GLU A 382 11.33 -12.05 -11.04
N PRO A 383 11.19 -10.74 -11.33
CA PRO A 383 10.29 -9.89 -10.59
C PRO A 383 8.86 -10.45 -10.62
N ASN A 384 8.35 -10.84 -9.46
CA ASN A 384 7.00 -11.39 -9.32
C ASN A 384 6.35 -10.87 -8.04
N LYS A 385 5.37 -10.01 -8.20
CA LYS A 385 4.66 -9.45 -7.07
C LYS A 385 3.85 -10.51 -6.30
N ALA A 386 3.37 -11.55 -6.97
CA ALA A 386 2.63 -12.64 -6.34
C ALA A 386 3.53 -13.54 -5.48
N GLU A 387 4.84 -13.46 -5.63
CA GLU A 387 5.84 -14.18 -4.83
C GLU A 387 6.61 -13.25 -3.85
N GLY A 388 6.21 -11.99 -3.75
CA GLY A 388 6.90 -11.01 -2.92
C GLY A 388 8.25 -10.54 -3.47
N LEU A 389 8.58 -10.90 -4.73
CA LEU A 389 9.81 -10.51 -5.41
C LEU A 389 9.69 -9.10 -6.00
N ASP A 390 9.23 -8.18 -5.16
CA ASP A 390 9.13 -6.76 -5.45
C ASP A 390 9.66 -5.92 -4.27
N PRO A 391 9.96 -4.63 -4.46
CA PRO A 391 10.46 -3.78 -3.39
C PRO A 391 9.52 -3.70 -2.17
N HIS A 392 8.21 -3.83 -2.36
CA HIS A 392 7.25 -3.78 -1.25
C HIS A 392 7.26 -5.06 -0.41
N GLY A 393 7.59 -6.20 -1.02
CA GLY A 393 7.78 -7.49 -0.34
C GLY A 393 8.78 -7.44 0.81
N HIS A 394 9.80 -6.57 0.74
CA HIS A 394 10.77 -6.39 1.84
C HIS A 394 10.13 -5.77 3.08
N ARG A 395 9.24 -4.81 2.92
CA ARG A 395 8.50 -4.23 4.04
C ARG A 395 7.49 -5.23 4.64
N HIS A 396 6.86 -6.05 3.81
CA HIS A 396 6.02 -7.15 4.28
C HIS A 396 6.84 -8.15 5.10
N ASN A 397 8.02 -8.49 4.62
CA ASN A 397 8.93 -9.37 5.36
C ASN A 397 9.36 -8.77 6.71
N TYR A 398 9.65 -7.47 6.77
CA TYR A 398 9.95 -6.79 8.04
C TYR A 398 8.78 -6.91 9.03
N GLY A 399 7.55 -6.64 8.59
CA GLY A 399 6.35 -6.80 9.42
C GLY A 399 6.16 -8.25 9.90
N ARG A 400 6.40 -9.24 9.02
CA ARG A 400 6.33 -10.67 9.35
C ARG A 400 7.38 -11.05 10.39
N ARG A 401 8.63 -10.63 10.25
CA ARG A 401 9.68 -10.88 11.25
C ARG A 401 9.31 -10.33 12.62
N LEU A 402 8.77 -9.10 12.70
CA LEU A 402 8.28 -8.53 13.95
C LEU A 402 7.16 -9.38 14.58
N THR A 403 6.27 -9.91 13.75
CA THR A 403 5.17 -10.79 14.21
C THR A 403 5.71 -12.12 14.74
N GLN A 404 6.60 -12.77 14.01
CA GLN A 404 7.21 -14.04 14.38
C GLN A 404 8.07 -13.92 15.65
N ALA A 405 8.68 -12.75 15.88
CA ALA A 405 9.40 -12.44 17.11
C ALA A 405 8.49 -12.06 18.29
N GLY A 406 7.16 -12.13 18.15
CA GLY A 406 6.23 -11.84 19.22
C GLY A 406 6.16 -10.37 19.65
N ILE A 407 6.64 -9.43 18.80
CA ILE A 407 6.61 -7.99 19.12
C ILE A 407 5.16 -7.51 19.25
N ASP A 408 4.89 -6.74 20.29
CA ASP A 408 3.57 -6.18 20.59
C ASP A 408 2.94 -5.45 19.37
N PRO A 409 1.64 -5.63 19.08
CA PRO A 409 0.98 -4.98 17.95
C PRO A 409 1.09 -3.46 17.91
N LEU A 410 1.10 -2.77 19.07
CA LEU A 410 1.25 -1.31 19.13
C LEU A 410 2.67 -0.89 18.75
N ILE A 411 3.67 -1.65 19.20
CA ILE A 411 5.08 -1.42 18.81
C ILE A 411 5.25 -1.69 17.33
N ARG A 412 4.70 -2.79 16.78
CA ARG A 412 4.71 -3.06 15.33
C ARG A 412 4.07 -1.95 14.53
N LYS A 413 2.93 -1.42 14.99
CA LYS A 413 2.26 -0.26 14.38
C LYS A 413 3.20 0.94 14.30
N LYS A 414 3.94 1.23 15.38
CA LYS A 414 4.92 2.31 15.42
C LYS A 414 6.07 2.06 14.44
N CYS A 415 6.68 0.88 14.46
CA CYS A 415 7.77 0.50 13.56
C CYS A 415 7.38 0.58 12.07
N LEU A 416 6.12 0.27 11.75
CA LEU A 416 5.59 0.34 10.38
C LEU A 416 4.96 1.70 10.04
N HIS A 417 4.94 2.66 10.95
CA HIS A 417 4.33 3.99 10.78
C HIS A 417 2.87 3.93 10.26
N HIS A 418 2.07 3.01 10.84
CA HIS A 418 0.66 2.81 10.47
C HIS A 418 -0.25 3.69 11.33
N LYS A 419 -1.26 4.33 10.71
CA LYS A 419 -2.25 5.13 11.44
C LYS A 419 -3.21 4.24 12.26
N SER A 420 -3.64 3.09 11.75
CA SER A 420 -4.57 2.16 12.40
C SER A 420 -3.94 0.79 12.61
N LEU A 421 -4.43 0.04 13.61
CA LEU A 421 -4.08 -1.37 13.80
C LEU A 421 -4.58 -2.25 12.65
N GLU A 422 -5.72 -1.89 12.05
CA GLU A 422 -6.29 -2.60 10.89
C GLU A 422 -5.33 -2.64 9.69
N SER A 423 -4.48 -1.61 9.54
CA SER A 423 -3.45 -1.60 8.49
C SER A 423 -2.36 -2.67 8.71
N GLN A 424 -2.31 -3.30 9.87
CA GLN A 424 -1.36 -4.37 10.18
C GLN A 424 -1.88 -5.76 9.81
N THR A 425 -3.18 -5.95 9.71
CA THR A 425 -3.78 -7.28 9.44
C THR A 425 -3.18 -7.91 8.19
N VAL A 426 -2.87 -7.10 7.18
CA VAL A 426 -2.21 -7.54 5.94
C VAL A 426 -0.78 -8.05 6.18
N TYR A 427 -0.09 -7.60 7.24
CA TYR A 427 1.32 -7.97 7.53
C TYR A 427 1.47 -8.96 8.67
N THR A 428 0.39 -9.22 9.42
CA THR A 428 0.47 -9.88 10.72
C THR A 428 -0.44 -11.08 10.86
N LEU A 429 -1.15 -11.46 9.80
CA LEU A 429 -1.86 -12.74 9.78
C LEU A 429 -0.82 -13.87 9.84
N PRO A 430 -0.91 -14.77 10.82
CA PRO A 430 -0.02 -15.92 10.89
C PRO A 430 -0.31 -16.84 9.70
N GLY A 431 0.73 -17.33 9.04
CA GLY A 431 0.60 -18.34 8.01
C GLY A 431 0.13 -19.69 8.62
N ASN A 432 -0.46 -20.55 7.81
CA ASN A 432 -0.91 -21.88 8.27
C ASN A 432 0.22 -22.65 8.93
N GLN A 433 1.45 -22.55 8.42
CA GLN A 433 2.61 -23.20 9.01
C GLN A 433 2.98 -22.59 10.38
N ASP A 434 2.88 -21.25 10.52
CA ASP A 434 3.15 -20.57 11.79
C ASP A 434 2.12 -20.98 12.85
N VAL A 435 0.82 -21.10 12.45
CA VAL A 435 -0.24 -21.61 13.33
C VAL A 435 0.05 -23.04 13.75
N SER A 436 0.38 -23.93 12.80
CA SER A 436 0.71 -25.33 13.09
C SER A 436 1.90 -25.45 14.02
N ASN A 437 2.96 -24.68 13.80
CA ASN A 437 4.16 -24.66 14.64
C ASN A 437 3.85 -24.16 16.06
N MET A 438 3.04 -23.09 16.19
CA MET A 438 2.62 -22.58 17.49
C MET A 438 1.75 -23.56 18.26
N LEU A 439 0.81 -24.24 17.56
CA LEU A 439 -0.05 -25.25 18.18
C LEU A 439 0.77 -26.47 18.61
N SER A 440 1.74 -26.91 17.82
CA SER A 440 2.66 -27.99 18.18
C SER A 440 3.48 -27.63 19.42
N ALA A 441 4.09 -26.44 19.44
CA ALA A 441 4.86 -25.95 20.59
C ALA A 441 3.98 -25.80 21.85
N ALA A 442 2.77 -25.30 21.71
CA ALA A 442 1.80 -25.21 22.81
C ALA A 442 1.41 -26.60 23.32
N SER A 443 1.19 -27.55 22.43
CA SER A 443 0.88 -28.96 22.81
C SER A 443 2.03 -29.61 23.57
N GLU A 444 3.28 -29.36 23.18
CA GLU A 444 4.47 -29.82 23.90
C GLU A 444 4.56 -29.20 25.31
N GLN A 445 4.21 -27.90 25.45
CA GLN A 445 4.16 -27.25 26.77
C GLN A 445 3.06 -27.83 27.67
N LEU A 446 1.91 -28.18 27.09
CA LEU A 446 0.79 -28.79 27.82
C LEU A 446 1.10 -30.25 28.24
N ALA A 447 1.97 -30.91 27.50
CA ALA A 447 2.39 -32.29 27.81
C ALA A 447 3.44 -32.36 28.94
N ARG A 448 3.93 -31.23 29.46
CA ARG A 448 4.91 -31.19 30.56
C ARG A 448 4.24 -31.52 31.91
N PRO A 449 4.93 -32.23 32.82
CA PRO A 449 4.37 -32.61 34.13
C PRO A 449 3.99 -31.42 35.04
N ASP A 450 4.59 -30.22 34.75
CA ASP A 450 4.37 -28.97 35.50
C ASP A 450 3.35 -28.02 34.84
N ALA A 451 2.64 -28.50 33.81
CA ALA A 451 1.63 -27.70 33.12
C ALA A 451 0.48 -27.33 34.10
N LYS A 452 0.15 -26.04 34.16
CA LYS A 452 -0.94 -25.52 35.02
C LYS A 452 -2.33 -25.92 34.57
N ILE A 453 -2.47 -26.49 33.41
CA ILE A 453 -3.75 -26.94 32.83
C ILE A 453 -3.71 -28.46 32.75
N MET A 454 -4.63 -29.13 33.46
CA MET A 454 -4.84 -30.56 33.26
C MET A 454 -5.33 -30.79 31.84
N VAL A 455 -4.50 -31.39 31.04
CA VAL A 455 -4.89 -31.87 29.70
C VAL A 455 -5.37 -33.28 29.84
N THR A 456 -6.54 -33.57 29.31
CA THR A 456 -7.04 -34.93 29.15
C THR A 456 -5.98 -35.73 28.38
N ASP A 457 -5.64 -36.91 28.90
CA ASP A 457 -4.72 -37.81 28.20
C ASP A 457 -5.35 -38.26 26.87
N TRP A 458 -4.91 -37.62 25.78
CA TRP A 458 -5.40 -37.90 24.44
C TRP A 458 -5.17 -39.34 24.01
N LYS A 459 -4.15 -40.04 24.56
CA LYS A 459 -3.93 -41.45 24.30
C LYS A 459 -5.03 -42.28 24.93
N ALA A 460 -5.39 -41.98 26.20
CA ALA A 460 -6.52 -42.61 26.86
C ALA A 460 -7.85 -42.31 26.16
N LEU A 461 -8.04 -41.09 25.66
CA LEU A 461 -9.23 -40.70 24.88
C LEU A 461 -9.29 -41.38 23.52
N VAL A 462 -8.18 -41.53 22.84
CA VAL A 462 -8.08 -42.29 21.58
C VAL A 462 -8.32 -43.79 21.85
N GLU A 463 -7.86 -44.30 23.01
CA GLU A 463 -8.11 -45.71 23.39
C GLU A 463 -9.55 -45.99 23.81
N HIS A 464 -10.20 -45.06 24.50
CA HIS A 464 -11.57 -45.23 25.01
C HIS A 464 -12.66 -44.51 24.22
N GLY A 465 -12.39 -43.32 23.72
CA GLY A 465 -13.41 -42.52 23.04
C GLY A 465 -13.70 -42.91 21.61
N PHE A 466 -12.79 -43.63 20.95
CA PHE A 466 -13.01 -44.13 19.61
C PHE A 466 -13.62 -45.55 19.57
N GLU A 467 -13.62 -46.28 20.66
CA GLU A 467 -14.29 -47.59 20.71
C GLU A 467 -15.80 -47.49 20.50
N ASP A 468 -16.43 -46.40 20.99
CA ASP A 468 -17.86 -46.13 20.77
C ASP A 468 -18.15 -45.58 19.36
N ILE A 469 -17.18 -44.88 18.74
CA ILE A 469 -17.32 -44.26 17.41
C ILE A 469 -16.80 -45.16 16.30
N ASP A 470 -15.79 -46.01 16.59
CA ASP A 470 -15.19 -46.98 15.69
C ASP A 470 -15.07 -48.36 16.35
N PRO A 471 -16.21 -48.99 16.69
CA PRO A 471 -16.22 -50.30 17.41
C PRO A 471 -15.47 -51.39 16.66
N GLN A 472 -15.35 -51.24 15.35
CA GLN A 472 -14.65 -52.20 14.48
C GLN A 472 -13.20 -51.84 14.20
N GLY A 473 -12.71 -50.67 14.68
CA GLY A 473 -11.33 -50.22 14.52
C GLY A 473 -10.95 -49.83 13.11
N PHE A 474 -11.92 -49.38 12.30
CA PHE A 474 -11.66 -48.95 10.93
C PHE A 474 -10.72 -47.75 10.84
N TYR A 475 -10.87 -46.78 11.74
CA TYR A 475 -10.10 -45.55 11.75
C TYR A 475 -8.83 -45.62 12.59
N THR A 476 -8.89 -46.44 13.66
CA THR A 476 -7.75 -46.60 14.57
C THR A 476 -6.73 -47.64 14.08
N GLY A 477 -7.05 -48.39 13.02
CA GLY A 477 -6.18 -49.44 12.47
C GLY A 477 -5.96 -50.66 13.38
N LYS A 478 -6.68 -50.76 14.50
CA LYS A 478 -6.58 -51.90 15.44
C LYS A 478 -7.20 -53.20 14.89
N ARG A 479 -8.04 -53.10 13.86
CA ARG A 479 -8.63 -54.24 13.17
C ARG A 479 -8.55 -54.10 11.66
N PRO A 480 -8.40 -55.17 10.88
CA PRO A 480 -8.41 -55.09 9.43
C PRO A 480 -9.75 -54.54 8.95
N ARG A 481 -9.73 -53.64 7.99
CA ARG A 481 -10.91 -52.93 7.43
C ARG A 481 -11.94 -53.84 6.78
N LEU A 482 -11.54 -55.04 6.42
CA LEU A 482 -12.38 -56.06 5.80
C LEU A 482 -11.85 -57.44 6.22
N GLU A 483 -12.45 -58.09 7.21
CA GLU A 483 -12.50 -59.53 7.20
C GLU A 483 -13.54 -59.87 6.15
N GLY A 484 -13.08 -60.57 5.10
CA GLY A 484 -13.79 -60.76 3.87
C GLY A 484 -15.24 -61.19 4.04
N ALA A 485 -16.07 -60.63 3.18
CA ALA A 485 -17.34 -61.22 2.82
C ALA A 485 -17.10 -62.39 1.90
#